data_cde4c4e254edf7e17b480caf100cae06
#
_entry.id   cde4c4e254edf7e17b480caf100cae06
#
_cell.length_a   1.000
_cell.length_b   1.000
_cell.length_c   1.000
_cell.angle_alpha   90.00
_cell.angle_beta   90.00
_cell.angle_gamma   90.00
#
_symmetry.space_group_name_H-M   'P 1'
#
loop_
_entity.id
_entity.type
_entity.pdbx_description
1 polymer ?
#
loop_
_entity_poly.entity_id
_entity_poly.type
_entity_poly.pdbx_seq_one_letter_code
_entity_poly.pdbx_strand_id
1 'polypeptide(L)'
;MEGGEPLIVISLVFLLILLGAALYLRYYPIKHIPCVPVEEMPDGLLLVDLRDYNESNGSIFGQALHIPVAYLKRHARDIPRKPLHIIAQDAIEKNVGIRLLRRYGYEVKSYSITACDCQERGRTSRWNITKRSKTA
;
A
#
# COMPACT_ATOMS: atom_id res chain seq x y z
N MET A 1 -4.16 11.39 -49.14
CA MET A 1 -3.50 11.72 -47.87
C MET A 1 -4.46 11.94 -46.70
N GLU A 2 -5.73 11.59 -46.81
CA GLU A 2 -6.75 11.81 -45.75
C GLU A 2 -7.13 10.58 -44.93
N GLY A 3 -6.41 9.49 -45.08
CA GLY A 3 -6.72 8.24 -44.37
C GLY A 3 -5.94 7.96 -43.07
N GLY A 4 -4.93 8.74 -42.75
CA GLY A 4 -4.05 8.48 -41.60
C GLY A 4 -4.44 9.17 -40.30
N GLU A 5 -5.15 10.29 -40.39
CA GLU A 5 -5.50 11.14 -39.25
C GLU A 5 -6.39 10.42 -38.19
N PRO A 6 -7.46 9.70 -38.55
CA PRO A 6 -8.28 9.01 -37.56
C PRO A 6 -7.55 7.90 -36.82
N LEU A 7 -6.63 7.20 -37.49
CA LEU A 7 -5.83 6.15 -36.86
C LEU A 7 -4.84 6.70 -35.82
N ILE A 8 -4.25 7.87 -36.10
CA ILE A 8 -3.36 8.53 -35.14
C ILE A 8 -4.14 9.00 -33.91
N VAL A 9 -5.31 9.60 -34.11
CA VAL A 9 -6.17 10.04 -33.00
C VAL A 9 -6.61 8.86 -32.15
N ILE A 10 -7.04 7.77 -32.76
CA ILE A 10 -7.46 6.55 -32.06
C ILE A 10 -6.30 5.96 -31.24
N SER A 11 -5.10 5.90 -31.81
CA SER A 11 -3.92 5.37 -31.09
C SER A 11 -3.50 6.25 -29.93
N LEU A 12 -3.60 7.58 -30.06
CA LEU A 12 -3.32 8.53 -28.97
C LEU A 12 -4.33 8.40 -27.85
N VAL A 13 -5.62 8.31 -28.15
CA VAL A 13 -6.68 8.10 -27.15
C VAL A 13 -6.47 6.77 -26.42
N PHE A 14 -6.17 5.71 -27.14
CA PHE A 14 -5.87 4.42 -26.52
C PHE A 14 -4.67 4.47 -25.59
N LEU A 15 -3.59 5.13 -26.01
CA LEU A 15 -2.39 5.35 -25.18
C LEU A 15 -2.72 6.14 -23.90
N LEU A 16 -3.53 7.20 -24.01
CA LEU A 16 -3.97 7.99 -22.84
C LEU A 16 -4.81 7.18 -21.88
N ILE A 17 -5.68 6.31 -22.36
CA ILE A 17 -6.48 5.42 -21.54
C ILE A 17 -5.58 4.43 -20.79
N LEU A 18 -4.61 3.81 -21.46
CA LEU A 18 -3.66 2.90 -20.83
C LEU A 18 -2.81 3.60 -19.77
N LEU A 19 -2.33 4.80 -20.06
CA LEU A 19 -1.56 5.60 -19.11
C LEU A 19 -2.41 5.99 -17.90
N GLY A 20 -3.64 6.46 -18.13
CA GLY A 20 -4.59 6.78 -17.07
C GLY A 20 -4.93 5.58 -16.19
N ALA A 21 -5.15 4.42 -16.80
CA ALA A 21 -5.40 3.16 -16.06
C ALA A 21 -4.18 2.74 -15.23
N ALA A 22 -2.98 2.86 -15.78
CA ALA A 22 -1.75 2.54 -15.07
C ALA A 22 -1.54 3.46 -13.86
N LEU A 23 -1.74 4.77 -14.03
CA LEU A 23 -1.67 5.74 -12.95
C LEU A 23 -2.76 5.52 -11.90
N TYR A 24 -3.98 5.23 -12.33
CA TYR A 24 -5.10 4.92 -11.43
C TYR A 24 -4.78 3.71 -10.55
N LEU A 25 -4.31 2.61 -11.12
CA LEU A 25 -3.95 1.40 -10.38
C LEU A 25 -2.78 1.66 -9.41
N ARG A 26 -1.86 2.55 -9.76
CA ARG A 26 -0.70 2.88 -8.92
C ARG A 26 -1.05 3.80 -7.75
N TYR A 27 -1.85 4.83 -7.99
CA TYR A 27 -2.14 5.88 -7.02
C TYR A 27 -3.48 5.72 -6.30
N TYR A 28 -4.37 4.87 -6.79
CA TYR A 28 -5.66 4.68 -6.14
C TYR A 28 -5.49 4.07 -4.75
N PRO A 29 -5.94 4.76 -3.70
CA PRO A 29 -5.75 4.29 -2.34
C PRO A 29 -6.55 3.02 -2.06
N ILE A 30 -5.94 2.08 -1.37
CA ILE A 30 -6.64 0.91 -0.84
C ILE A 30 -7.38 1.35 0.41
N LYS A 31 -8.70 1.26 0.33
CA LYS A 31 -9.60 1.55 1.46
C LYS A 31 -9.87 0.27 2.27
N HIS A 32 -10.42 0.43 3.45
CA HIS A 32 -10.87 -0.65 4.35
C HIS A 32 -9.77 -1.45 5.08
N ILE A 33 -8.51 -1.06 4.98
CA ILE A 33 -7.45 -1.64 5.80
C ILE A 33 -7.01 -0.57 6.81
N PRO A 34 -7.05 -0.88 8.14
CA PRO A 34 -6.64 0.08 9.16
C PRO A 34 -5.12 0.29 9.17
N CYS A 35 -4.70 1.52 9.41
CA CYS A 35 -3.32 1.86 9.77
C CYS A 35 -3.14 1.62 11.28
N VAL A 36 -2.28 0.68 11.63
CA VAL A 36 -2.02 0.28 13.02
C VAL A 36 -0.51 0.34 13.26
N PRO A 37 -0.04 1.01 14.31
CA PRO A 37 1.36 0.93 14.71
C PRO A 37 1.79 -0.50 14.96
N VAL A 38 3.05 -0.83 14.68
CA VAL A 38 3.57 -2.20 14.84
C VAL A 38 3.42 -2.69 16.28
N GLU A 39 3.59 -1.77 17.24
CA GLU A 39 3.47 -2.05 18.68
C GLU A 39 2.04 -2.43 19.11
N GLU A 40 1.04 -1.96 18.36
CA GLU A 40 -0.39 -2.22 18.62
C GLU A 40 -0.97 -3.30 17.68
N MET A 41 -0.12 -3.98 16.93
CA MET A 41 -0.52 -5.02 15.99
C MET A 41 -1.23 -6.17 16.72
N PRO A 42 -2.38 -6.63 16.22
CA PRO A 42 -3.05 -7.81 16.77
C PRO A 42 -2.16 -9.06 16.71
N ASP A 43 -2.26 -9.92 17.71
CA ASP A 43 -1.55 -11.19 17.74
C ASP A 43 -2.01 -12.12 16.62
N GLY A 44 -1.09 -12.97 16.16
CA GLY A 44 -1.36 -13.96 15.11
C GLY A 44 -1.18 -13.48 13.69
N LEU A 45 -0.80 -12.21 13.48
CA LEU A 45 -0.45 -11.68 12.15
C LEU A 45 1.02 -11.95 11.85
N LEU A 46 1.31 -12.26 10.59
CA LEU A 46 2.69 -12.31 10.10
C LEU A 46 3.12 -10.90 9.68
N LEU A 47 4.22 -10.45 10.23
CA LEU A 47 4.78 -9.13 9.92
C LEU A 47 5.64 -9.21 8.66
N VAL A 48 5.30 -8.43 7.64
CA VAL A 48 6.04 -8.36 6.36
C VAL A 48 6.49 -6.93 6.13
N ASP A 49 7.81 -6.73 6.04
CA ASP A 49 8.42 -5.43 5.74
C ASP A 49 8.69 -5.32 4.24
N LEU A 50 8.05 -4.37 3.59
CA LEU A 50 8.14 -4.13 2.16
C LEU A 50 9.14 -3.04 1.77
N ARG A 51 9.76 -2.37 2.76
CA ARG A 51 10.71 -1.28 2.53
C ARG A 51 11.97 -1.76 1.83
N ASP A 52 12.61 -0.87 1.09
CA ASP A 52 13.90 -1.18 0.48
C ASP A 52 14.98 -1.49 1.52
N TYR A 53 15.99 -2.26 1.14
CA TYR A 53 17.10 -2.64 2.02
C TYR A 53 17.85 -1.44 2.60
N ASN A 54 17.96 -0.35 1.85
CA ASN A 54 18.61 0.89 2.29
C ASN A 54 17.82 1.62 3.39
N GLU A 55 16.52 1.44 3.42
CA GLU A 55 15.61 2.11 4.36
C GLU A 55 15.31 1.27 5.59
N SER A 56 15.47 -0.03 5.48
CA SER A 56 15.23 -0.95 6.59
C SER A 56 16.37 -1.04 7.61
N ASN A 57 17.46 -0.30 7.42
CA ASN A 57 18.66 -0.16 8.27
C ASN A 57 18.67 -1.06 9.51
N GLY A 58 18.91 -2.38 9.30
CA GLY A 58 18.96 -3.36 10.39
C GLY A 58 17.65 -3.42 11.18
N SER A 59 16.62 -4.03 10.59
CA SER A 59 15.35 -4.45 11.21
C SER A 59 15.09 -3.88 12.62
N ILE A 60 14.48 -2.72 12.69
CA ILE A 60 13.83 -2.23 13.93
C ILE A 60 12.78 -3.27 14.39
N PHE A 61 12.36 -4.14 13.49
CA PHE A 61 11.35 -5.17 13.68
C PHE A 61 11.96 -6.57 13.45
N GLY A 62 12.77 -7.03 14.40
CA GLY A 62 13.60 -8.24 14.31
C GLY A 62 12.87 -9.55 13.96
N GLN A 63 11.54 -9.57 13.96
CA GLN A 63 10.73 -10.74 13.59
C GLN A 63 9.99 -10.56 12.26
N ALA A 64 10.19 -9.43 11.56
CA ALA A 64 9.54 -9.16 10.29
C ALA A 64 10.22 -9.94 9.15
N LEU A 65 9.38 -10.51 8.28
CA LEU A 65 9.85 -11.07 7.02
C LEU A 65 10.13 -9.91 6.05
N HIS A 66 11.40 -9.65 5.75
CA HIS A 66 11.81 -8.54 4.92
C HIS A 66 11.84 -8.94 3.44
N ILE A 67 10.88 -8.47 2.67
CA ILE A 67 10.79 -8.68 1.22
C ILE A 67 10.43 -7.34 0.56
N PRO A 68 11.39 -6.58 0.03
CA PRO A 68 11.09 -5.34 -0.67
C PRO A 68 10.08 -5.53 -1.80
N VAL A 69 9.25 -4.51 -2.05
CA VAL A 69 8.19 -4.57 -3.07
C VAL A 69 8.71 -5.00 -4.43
N ALA A 70 9.93 -4.56 -4.81
CA ALA A 70 10.57 -4.93 -6.07
C ALA A 70 10.77 -6.45 -6.21
N TYR A 71 10.99 -7.16 -5.12
CA TYR A 71 11.21 -8.61 -5.09
C TYR A 71 9.96 -9.42 -4.70
N LEU A 72 8.91 -8.74 -4.27
CA LEU A 72 7.70 -9.38 -3.75
C LEU A 72 7.06 -10.35 -4.76
N LYS A 73 7.03 -9.98 -6.03
CA LYS A 73 6.50 -10.85 -7.10
C LYS A 73 7.24 -12.18 -7.20
N ARG A 74 8.55 -12.18 -6.98
CA ARG A 74 9.38 -13.39 -7.03
C ARG A 74 9.21 -14.27 -5.80
N HIS A 75 9.10 -13.65 -4.62
CA HIS A 75 9.10 -14.33 -3.33
C HIS A 75 7.72 -14.43 -2.66
N ALA A 76 6.67 -13.96 -3.32
CA ALA A 76 5.33 -13.97 -2.74
C ALA A 76 4.85 -15.38 -2.35
N ARG A 77 5.28 -16.41 -3.08
CA ARG A 77 4.89 -17.80 -2.80
C ARG A 77 5.60 -18.41 -1.60
N ASP A 78 6.73 -17.83 -1.20
CA ASP A 78 7.53 -18.30 -0.07
C ASP A 78 6.99 -17.78 1.27
N ILE A 79 6.06 -16.82 1.24
CA ILE A 79 5.42 -16.26 2.43
C ILE A 79 4.44 -17.27 3.03
N PRO A 80 4.51 -17.57 4.34
CA PRO A 80 3.54 -18.43 4.99
C PRO A 80 2.10 -17.96 4.81
N ARG A 81 1.16 -18.89 4.66
CA ARG A 81 -0.28 -18.60 4.46
C ARG A 81 -0.93 -18.19 5.80
N LYS A 82 -0.65 -16.99 6.25
CA LYS A 82 -1.22 -16.38 7.46
C LYS A 82 -1.75 -14.98 7.13
N PRO A 83 -2.66 -14.44 7.93
CA PRO A 83 -3.03 -13.03 7.81
C PRO A 83 -1.79 -12.13 8.00
N LEU A 84 -1.68 -11.09 7.21
CA LEU A 84 -0.47 -10.24 7.14
C LEU A 84 -0.70 -8.87 7.77
N HIS A 85 0.33 -8.37 8.43
CA HIS A 85 0.54 -6.96 8.73
C HIS A 85 1.71 -6.44 7.88
N ILE A 86 1.49 -5.35 7.16
CA ILE A 86 2.45 -4.81 6.19
C ILE A 86 3.12 -3.56 6.74
N ILE A 87 4.44 -3.50 6.63
CA ILE A 87 5.21 -2.28 6.86
C ILE A 87 5.64 -1.73 5.51
N ALA A 88 5.35 -0.46 5.27
CA ALA A 88 5.75 0.24 4.06
C ALA A 88 6.38 1.60 4.41
N GLN A 89 7.19 2.13 3.51
CA GLN A 89 7.79 3.46 3.66
C GLN A 89 6.75 4.56 3.42
N ASP A 90 5.96 4.41 2.37
CA ASP A 90 4.95 5.37 1.95
C ASP A 90 3.63 4.71 1.47
N ALA A 91 2.67 5.55 1.10
CA ALA A 91 1.37 5.10 0.63
C ALA A 91 1.44 4.37 -0.73
N ILE A 92 2.39 4.71 -1.58
CA ILE A 92 2.56 4.09 -2.90
C ILE A 92 3.05 2.66 -2.73
N GLU A 93 4.10 2.48 -1.96
CA GLU A 93 4.68 1.16 -1.64
C GLU A 93 3.65 0.26 -0.97
N LYS A 94 2.91 0.79 0.01
CA LYS A 94 1.78 0.10 0.64
C LYS A 94 0.75 -0.36 -0.39
N ASN A 95 0.28 0.53 -1.26
CA ASN A 95 -0.77 0.22 -2.23
C ASN A 95 -0.33 -0.86 -3.23
N VAL A 96 0.88 -0.74 -3.76
CA VAL A 96 1.46 -1.72 -4.68
C VAL A 96 1.64 -3.07 -3.99
N GLY A 97 2.21 -3.07 -2.80
CA GLY A 97 2.46 -4.28 -2.02
C GLY A 97 1.18 -5.03 -1.66
N ILE A 98 0.16 -4.33 -1.15
CA ILE A 98 -1.12 -4.95 -0.78
C ILE A 98 -1.84 -5.52 -1.99
N ARG A 99 -1.86 -4.79 -3.12
CA ARG A 99 -2.49 -5.31 -4.36
C ARG A 99 -1.81 -6.57 -4.85
N LEU A 100 -0.49 -6.59 -4.81
CA LEU A 100 0.29 -7.74 -5.24
C LEU A 100 0.04 -8.95 -4.32
N LEU A 101 0.07 -8.76 -3.02
CA LEU A 101 -0.21 -9.81 -2.03
C LEU A 101 -1.64 -10.37 -2.17
N ARG A 102 -2.64 -9.50 -2.35
CA ARG A 102 -4.02 -9.93 -2.61
C ARG A 102 -4.15 -10.74 -3.89
N ARG A 103 -3.41 -10.37 -4.93
CA ARG A 103 -3.37 -11.13 -6.20
C ARG A 103 -2.86 -12.55 -6.00
N TYR A 104 -1.94 -12.77 -5.05
CA TYR A 104 -1.44 -14.09 -4.67
C TYR A 104 -2.31 -14.79 -3.60
N GLY A 105 -3.43 -14.21 -3.22
CA GLY A 105 -4.39 -14.79 -2.30
C GLY A 105 -4.09 -14.58 -0.81
N TYR A 106 -3.24 -13.61 -0.48
CA TYR A 106 -2.96 -13.25 0.92
C TYR A 106 -4.00 -12.29 1.47
N GLU A 107 -4.34 -12.46 2.73
CA GLU A 107 -5.21 -11.56 3.46
C GLU A 107 -4.37 -10.54 4.24
N VAL A 108 -4.48 -9.26 3.88
CA VAL A 108 -3.83 -8.17 4.60
C VAL A 108 -4.84 -7.54 5.57
N LYS A 109 -4.58 -7.67 6.86
CA LYS A 109 -5.47 -7.19 7.93
C LYS A 109 -5.20 -5.75 8.34
N SER A 110 -3.93 -5.35 8.34
CA SER A 110 -3.49 -4.02 8.77
C SER A 110 -2.17 -3.64 8.12
N TYR A 111 -1.81 -2.37 8.23
CA TYR A 111 -0.53 -1.87 7.73
C TYR A 111 0.02 -0.75 8.63
N SER A 112 1.33 -0.51 8.52
CA SER A 112 2.02 0.63 9.11
C SER A 112 2.81 1.37 8.03
N ILE A 113 2.85 2.69 8.09
CA ILE A 113 3.68 3.54 7.22
C ILE A 113 4.70 4.26 8.09
N THR A 114 5.99 4.10 7.76
CA THR A 114 7.08 4.71 8.54
C THR A 114 7.24 6.20 8.29
N ALA A 115 6.90 6.69 7.11
CA ALA A 115 6.92 8.12 6.78
C ALA A 115 5.80 8.94 7.46
N CYS A 116 4.73 8.30 7.91
CA CYS A 116 3.59 8.91 8.59
C CYS A 116 3.24 8.09 9.81
N ASP A 117 3.23 8.71 10.97
CA ASP A 117 2.74 8.04 12.18
C ASP A 117 1.24 7.77 12.07
N CYS A 118 0.84 6.52 12.22
CA CYS A 118 -0.58 6.13 12.26
C CYS A 118 -1.32 6.81 13.41
N GLN A 119 -0.62 7.16 14.50
CA GLN A 119 -1.18 7.88 15.63
C GLN A 119 -1.59 9.31 15.28
N GLU A 120 -0.83 10.00 14.43
CA GLU A 120 -1.21 11.35 13.99
C GLU A 120 -2.50 11.32 13.17
N ARG A 121 -2.68 10.34 12.32
CA ARG A 121 -3.89 10.19 11.53
C ARG A 121 -5.13 9.88 12.39
N GLY A 122 -4.98 9.10 13.44
CA GLY A 122 -6.01 8.84 14.44
C GLY A 122 -6.32 10.05 15.32
N ARG A 123 -5.29 10.84 15.66
CA ARG A 123 -5.43 12.06 16.47
C ARG A 123 -6.17 13.17 15.71
N THR A 124 -5.88 13.37 14.43
CA THR A 124 -6.59 14.35 13.59
C THR A 124 -8.07 14.00 13.40
N SER A 125 -8.41 12.74 13.23
CA SER A 125 -9.80 12.31 13.14
C SER A 125 -10.55 12.48 14.47
N ARG A 126 -9.89 12.16 15.59
CA ARG A 126 -10.45 12.35 16.94
C ARG A 126 -10.62 13.84 17.27
N TRP A 127 -9.70 14.68 16.82
CA TRP A 127 -9.78 16.14 17.01
C TRP A 127 -10.96 16.76 16.25
N ASN A 128 -11.23 16.30 15.05
CA ASN A 128 -12.36 16.74 14.25
C ASN A 128 -13.72 16.33 14.85
N ILE A 129 -13.79 15.17 15.49
CA ILE A 129 -15.00 14.70 16.19
C ILE A 129 -15.26 15.55 17.43
N THR A 130 -14.21 15.89 18.19
CA THR A 130 -14.34 16.71 19.41
C THR A 130 -14.72 18.16 19.10
N LYS A 131 -14.26 18.72 17.98
CA LYS A 131 -14.69 20.03 17.51
C LYS A 131 -16.16 20.08 17.09
N ARG A 132 -16.65 19.01 16.44
CA ARG A 132 -18.07 18.93 16.04
C ARG A 132 -19.02 18.84 17.22
N SER A 133 -18.61 18.23 18.33
CA SER A 133 -19.44 18.11 19.52
C SER A 133 -19.47 19.39 20.38
N LYS A 134 -18.52 20.32 20.18
CA LYS A 134 -18.47 21.61 20.92
C LYS A 134 -19.22 22.77 20.23
N THR A 135 -19.65 22.59 18.98
CA THR A 135 -20.41 23.60 18.21
C THR A 135 -21.89 23.24 18.07
N ALA A 136 -22.35 22.26 18.77
CA ALA A 136 -23.77 21.92 18.87
C ALA A 136 -24.37 22.52 20.17
#